data_53431452c771675b356e0941155a0432
#
_entry.id   53431452c771675b356e0941155a0432
#
_cell.length_a   1.000
_cell.length_b   1.000
_cell.length_c   1.000
_cell.angle_alpha   90.00
_cell.angle_beta   90.00
_cell.angle_gamma   90.00
#
_symmetry.space_group_name_H-M   'P 1'
#
loop_
_entity.id
_entity.type
_entity.pdbx_description
1 polymer ?
#
loop_
_entity_poly.entity_id
_entity_poly.type
_entity_poly.pdbx_seq_one_letter_code
_entity_poly.pdbx_strand_id
1 'polypeptide(L)'
;MRAVPLSHRWWWLLLIAVVAVVGSTSRKTARGRRPVGYAEARTVVNRRCIECHSEQPTNHAFPIAPKGVMLDTALRMKQYARRIEARVAVERTMPLANMSGMTDEERWVLGRWVETGAKVP
;
A
#
# COMPACT_ATOMS: atom_id res chain seq x y z
N MET A 1 -30.76 47.17 -23.89
CA MET A 1 -29.82 46.30 -23.24
C MET A 1 -30.29 44.86 -23.42
N ARG A 2 -29.59 44.06 -24.20
CA ARG A 2 -29.97 42.64 -24.46
C ARG A 2 -29.28 41.76 -23.43
N ALA A 3 -30.03 41.07 -22.58
CA ALA A 3 -29.51 40.08 -21.67
C ALA A 3 -28.99 38.87 -22.47
N VAL A 4 -27.72 38.56 -22.28
CA VAL A 4 -27.10 37.36 -22.85
C VAL A 4 -27.58 36.16 -22.04
N PRO A 5 -28.23 35.13 -22.63
CA PRO A 5 -28.61 33.93 -21.88
C PRO A 5 -27.35 33.21 -21.49
N LEU A 6 -27.13 33.02 -20.16
CA LEU A 6 -26.11 32.10 -19.64
C LEU A 6 -26.43 30.72 -20.17
N SER A 7 -25.63 30.25 -21.11
CA SER A 7 -25.84 28.99 -21.76
C SER A 7 -25.78 27.83 -20.72
N HIS A 8 -26.75 26.92 -20.76
CA HIS A 8 -26.88 25.74 -19.92
C HIS A 8 -25.63 24.83 -19.91
N ARG A 9 -24.64 25.13 -20.77
CA ARG A 9 -23.38 24.37 -20.90
C ARG A 9 -22.51 24.42 -19.65
N TRP A 10 -22.55 25.46 -18.86
CA TRP A 10 -21.76 25.62 -17.63
C TRP A 10 -22.28 24.79 -16.47
N TRP A 11 -23.56 24.54 -16.41
CA TRP A 11 -24.19 23.69 -15.41
C TRP A 11 -23.71 22.23 -15.51
N TRP A 12 -23.54 21.74 -16.74
CA TRP A 12 -23.01 20.38 -16.97
C TRP A 12 -21.56 20.25 -16.49
N LEU A 13 -20.73 21.26 -16.66
CA LEU A 13 -19.35 21.26 -16.17
C LEU A 13 -19.29 21.23 -14.64
N LEU A 14 -20.16 21.99 -13.95
CA LEU A 14 -20.25 21.97 -12.49
C LEU A 14 -20.75 20.62 -11.97
N LEU A 15 -21.74 20.00 -12.62
CA LEU A 15 -22.21 18.65 -12.25
C LEU A 15 -21.13 17.59 -12.43
N ILE A 16 -20.36 17.62 -13.50
CA ILE A 16 -19.25 16.69 -13.73
C ILE A 16 -18.16 16.85 -12.64
N ALA A 17 -17.82 18.10 -12.27
CA ALA A 17 -16.83 18.37 -11.23
C ALA A 17 -17.29 17.84 -9.85
N VAL A 18 -18.55 18.03 -9.49
CA VAL A 18 -19.13 17.54 -8.23
C VAL A 18 -19.12 16.01 -8.17
N VAL A 19 -19.51 15.33 -9.25
CA VAL A 19 -19.51 13.86 -9.34
C VAL A 19 -18.09 13.30 -9.20
N ALA A 20 -17.08 13.94 -9.80
CA ALA A 20 -15.69 13.51 -9.71
C ALA A 20 -15.14 13.64 -8.28
N VAL A 21 -15.47 14.72 -7.56
CA VAL A 21 -15.02 14.92 -6.16
C VAL A 21 -15.67 13.90 -5.23
N VAL A 22 -16.98 13.70 -5.33
CA VAL A 22 -17.72 12.73 -4.48
C VAL A 22 -17.23 11.29 -4.75
N GLY A 23 -16.99 10.92 -6.01
CA GLY A 23 -16.48 9.60 -6.36
C GLY A 23 -15.08 9.33 -5.81
N SER A 24 -14.22 10.34 -5.73
CA SER A 24 -12.85 10.20 -5.20
C SER A 24 -12.82 10.04 -3.68
N THR A 25 -13.66 10.75 -2.94
CA THR A 25 -13.75 10.63 -1.47
C THR A 25 -14.35 9.30 -1.04
N SER A 26 -15.35 8.80 -1.75
CA SER A 26 -15.98 7.49 -1.45
C SER A 26 -15.01 6.32 -1.60
N ARG A 27 -14.14 6.34 -2.60
CA ARG A 27 -13.12 5.29 -2.77
C ARG A 27 -12.09 5.28 -1.65
N LYS A 28 -11.64 6.42 -1.18
CA LYS A 28 -10.67 6.51 -0.08
C LYS A 28 -11.26 5.98 1.24
N THR A 29 -12.51 6.31 1.56
CA THR A 29 -13.17 5.86 2.78
C THR A 29 -13.52 4.35 2.77
N ALA A 30 -13.92 3.80 1.64
CA ALA A 30 -14.17 2.37 1.48
C ALA A 30 -12.88 1.56 1.63
N ARG A 31 -11.76 2.03 1.07
CA ARG A 31 -10.44 1.44 1.18
C ARG A 31 -9.97 1.37 2.65
N GLY A 32 -10.11 2.45 3.43
CA GLY A 32 -9.67 2.49 4.83
C GLY A 32 -10.35 1.48 5.75
N ARG A 33 -11.52 0.96 5.36
CA ARG A 33 -12.31 -0.01 6.14
C ARG A 33 -12.15 -1.46 5.71
N ARG A 34 -11.62 -1.72 4.52
CA ARG A 34 -11.49 -3.08 3.99
C ARG A 34 -10.45 -3.89 4.80
N PRO A 35 -10.78 -5.10 5.25
CA PRO A 35 -9.79 -6.01 5.82
C PRO A 35 -8.81 -6.47 4.73
N VAL A 36 -7.57 -6.69 5.10
CA VAL A 36 -6.52 -7.25 4.23
C VAL A 36 -6.14 -8.62 4.78
N GLY A 37 -6.20 -9.63 3.91
CA GLY A 37 -5.80 -10.99 4.26
C GLY A 37 -4.33 -11.27 4.01
N TYR A 38 -3.87 -12.42 4.53
CA TYR A 38 -2.49 -12.89 4.35
C TYR A 38 -2.06 -12.98 2.89
N ALA A 39 -2.89 -13.55 2.02
CA ALA A 39 -2.54 -13.76 0.61
C ALA A 39 -2.17 -12.44 -0.11
N GLU A 40 -2.90 -11.38 0.18
CA GLU A 40 -2.66 -10.06 -0.38
C GLU A 40 -1.35 -9.46 0.17
N ALA A 41 -1.17 -9.51 1.50
CA ALA A 41 0.07 -9.06 2.15
C ALA A 41 1.28 -9.85 1.65
N ARG A 42 1.15 -11.17 1.50
CA ARG A 42 2.19 -12.06 0.99
C ARG A 42 2.62 -11.71 -0.43
N THR A 43 1.67 -11.35 -1.29
CA THR A 43 1.96 -10.91 -2.66
C THR A 43 2.85 -9.67 -2.67
N VAL A 44 2.58 -8.71 -1.79
CA VAL A 44 3.43 -7.51 -1.66
C VAL A 44 4.82 -7.87 -1.14
N VAL A 45 4.91 -8.68 -0.09
CA VAL A 45 6.19 -9.11 0.48
C VAL A 45 7.04 -9.86 -0.56
N ASN A 46 6.43 -10.77 -1.33
CA ASN A 46 7.13 -11.50 -2.39
C ASN A 46 7.71 -10.57 -3.45
N ARG A 47 7.00 -9.53 -3.81
CA ARG A 47 7.42 -8.58 -4.87
C ARG A 47 8.45 -7.57 -4.39
N ARG A 48 8.39 -7.16 -3.11
CA ARG A 48 9.10 -5.97 -2.63
C ARG A 48 10.15 -6.22 -1.56
N CYS A 49 10.14 -7.39 -0.93
CA CYS A 49 10.94 -7.64 0.28
C CYS A 49 11.90 -8.83 0.15
N ILE A 50 11.45 -9.98 -0.43
CA ILE A 50 12.21 -11.22 -0.36
C ILE A 50 13.52 -11.19 -1.13
N GLU A 51 13.65 -10.34 -2.12
CA GLU A 51 14.91 -10.15 -2.84
C GLU A 51 16.10 -9.88 -1.89
N CYS A 52 15.83 -9.14 -0.78
CA CYS A 52 16.81 -8.86 0.27
C CYS A 52 16.52 -9.61 1.57
N HIS A 53 15.25 -9.89 1.87
CA HIS A 53 14.77 -10.40 3.15
C HIS A 53 14.26 -11.84 3.06
N SER A 54 15.12 -12.75 2.61
CA SER A 54 14.86 -14.19 2.57
C SER A 54 16.04 -14.98 3.13
N GLU A 55 15.88 -16.26 3.29
CA GLU A 55 16.96 -17.17 3.69
C GLU A 55 18.08 -17.21 2.64
N GLN A 56 17.70 -17.04 1.36
CA GLN A 56 18.63 -16.95 0.23
C GLN A 56 18.32 -15.69 -0.59
N PRO A 57 18.83 -14.51 -0.18
CA PRO A 57 18.62 -13.28 -0.92
C PRO A 57 19.18 -13.35 -2.34
N THR A 58 18.45 -12.78 -3.29
CA THR A 58 18.88 -12.72 -4.70
C THR A 58 19.49 -11.37 -5.08
N ASN A 59 19.38 -10.39 -4.19
CA ASN A 59 19.97 -9.07 -4.41
C ASN A 59 21.48 -9.11 -4.12
N HIS A 60 22.30 -8.83 -5.14
CA HIS A 60 23.75 -8.90 -5.02
C HIS A 60 24.37 -7.93 -4.01
N ALA A 61 23.69 -6.84 -3.69
CA ALA A 61 24.13 -5.89 -2.66
C ALA A 61 23.88 -6.42 -1.22
N PHE A 62 23.03 -7.43 -1.08
CA PHE A 62 22.64 -8.00 0.21
C PHE A 62 22.69 -9.54 0.15
N PRO A 63 23.88 -10.16 0.10
CA PRO A 63 24.02 -11.62 -0.02
C PRO A 63 23.54 -12.38 1.22
N ILE A 64 23.30 -11.68 2.31
CA ILE A 64 22.73 -12.18 3.56
C ILE A 64 21.57 -11.26 3.96
N ALA A 65 20.48 -11.82 4.49
CA ALA A 65 19.34 -11.03 4.94
C ALA A 65 19.76 -9.94 5.94
N PRO A 66 19.53 -8.65 5.65
CA PRO A 66 19.95 -7.55 6.50
C PRO A 66 19.42 -7.69 7.92
N LYS A 67 20.32 -7.64 8.92
CA LYS A 67 19.99 -7.82 10.35
C LYS A 67 19.26 -9.13 10.67
N GLY A 68 19.41 -10.15 9.83
CA GLY A 68 18.76 -11.44 10.00
C GLY A 68 17.24 -11.41 9.81
N VAL A 69 16.69 -10.35 9.24
CA VAL A 69 15.25 -10.24 8.99
C VAL A 69 14.91 -11.02 7.72
N MET A 70 14.18 -12.10 7.88
CA MET A 70 13.69 -12.95 6.80
C MET A 70 12.16 -12.94 6.79
N LEU A 71 11.54 -12.84 5.60
CA LEU A 71 10.09 -12.70 5.42
C LEU A 71 9.51 -13.75 4.46
N ASP A 72 10.27 -14.76 4.16
CA ASP A 72 9.97 -15.78 3.15
C ASP A 72 8.95 -16.86 3.61
N THR A 73 8.58 -16.89 4.88
CA THR A 73 7.52 -17.77 5.39
C THR A 73 6.40 -17.00 6.08
N ALA A 74 5.20 -17.60 6.16
CA ALA A 74 4.06 -17.00 6.84
C ALA A 74 4.37 -16.68 8.32
N LEU A 75 5.04 -17.61 8.99
CA LEU A 75 5.39 -17.46 10.40
C LEU A 75 6.40 -16.33 10.62
N ARG A 76 7.41 -16.23 9.76
CA ARG A 76 8.39 -15.13 9.78
C ARG A 76 7.72 -13.76 9.50
N MET A 77 6.80 -13.69 8.52
CA MET A 77 6.01 -12.47 8.29
C MET A 77 5.23 -12.06 9.54
N LYS A 78 4.57 -12.99 10.22
CA LYS A 78 3.84 -12.72 11.46
C LYS A 78 4.77 -12.26 12.58
N GLN A 79 5.92 -12.91 12.75
CA GLN A 79 6.94 -12.56 13.73
C GLN A 79 7.42 -11.10 13.56
N TYR A 80 7.60 -10.67 12.33
CA TYR A 80 8.07 -9.32 12.01
C TYR A 80 6.95 -8.31 11.70
N ALA A 81 5.68 -8.67 11.90
CA ALA A 81 4.53 -7.84 11.50
C ALA A 81 4.62 -6.40 12.02
N ARG A 82 4.88 -6.20 13.31
CA ARG A 82 5.02 -4.86 13.89
C ARG A 82 6.19 -4.06 13.30
N ARG A 83 7.26 -4.76 12.95
CA ARG A 83 8.42 -4.12 12.32
C ARG A 83 8.15 -3.77 10.85
N ILE A 84 7.37 -4.60 10.15
CA ILE A 84 6.88 -4.30 8.81
C ILE A 84 6.01 -3.03 8.86
N GLU A 85 5.03 -2.96 9.76
CA GLU A 85 4.17 -1.78 9.93
C GLU A 85 5.00 -0.52 10.17
N ALA A 86 5.88 -0.55 11.17
CA ALA A 86 6.71 0.60 11.53
C ALA A 86 7.59 1.07 10.37
N ARG A 87 8.33 0.17 9.75
CA ARG A 87 9.31 0.53 8.72
C ARG A 87 8.74 0.80 7.34
N VAL A 88 7.63 0.14 7.00
CA VAL A 88 7.04 0.20 5.65
C VAL A 88 5.89 1.19 5.58
N ALA A 89 4.93 1.09 6.50
CA ALA A 89 3.71 1.89 6.44
C ALA A 89 3.87 3.26 7.12
N VAL A 90 4.51 3.31 8.28
CA VAL A 90 4.62 4.53 9.10
C VAL A 90 5.86 5.35 8.73
N GLU A 91 7.06 4.81 8.98
CA GLU A 91 8.33 5.53 8.77
C GLU A 91 8.73 5.60 7.29
N ARG A 92 8.28 4.66 6.48
CA ARG A 92 8.58 4.55 5.04
C ARG A 92 10.08 4.41 4.74
N THR A 93 10.84 3.89 5.70
CA THR A 93 12.29 3.65 5.56
C THR A 93 12.62 2.36 4.81
N MET A 94 11.61 1.47 4.66
CA MET A 94 11.71 0.27 3.83
C MET A 94 10.65 0.28 2.71
N PRO A 95 10.95 -0.27 1.53
CA PRO A 95 12.26 -0.74 1.07
C PRO A 95 13.31 0.36 1.11
N LEU A 96 14.59 0.00 1.31
CA LEU A 96 15.69 0.96 1.40
C LEU A 96 15.71 1.86 0.15
N ALA A 97 15.66 3.19 0.35
CA ALA A 97 15.55 4.19 -0.73
C ALA A 97 14.46 3.87 -1.77
N ASN A 98 13.46 3.10 -1.38
CA ASN A 98 12.40 2.57 -2.26
C ASN A 98 12.93 1.82 -3.51
N MET A 99 14.06 1.13 -3.38
CA MET A 99 14.73 0.44 -4.50
C MET A 99 13.84 -0.56 -5.24
N SER A 100 12.91 -1.21 -4.55
CA SER A 100 11.96 -2.15 -5.18
C SER A 100 10.72 -1.47 -5.79
N GLY A 101 10.62 -0.12 -5.74
CA GLY A 101 9.52 0.63 -6.32
C GLY A 101 8.17 0.37 -5.64
N MET A 102 8.15 0.20 -4.31
CA MET A 102 6.92 0.00 -3.54
C MET A 102 5.99 1.20 -3.65
N THR A 103 4.72 0.95 -3.92
CA THR A 103 3.67 1.96 -4.05
C THR A 103 3.02 2.29 -2.71
N ASP A 104 2.30 3.42 -2.64
CA ASP A 104 1.50 3.78 -1.46
C ASP A 104 0.38 2.78 -1.18
N GLU A 105 -0.18 2.16 -2.23
CA GLU A 105 -1.15 1.07 -2.10
C GLU A 105 -0.55 -0.14 -1.38
N GLU A 106 0.63 -0.58 -1.81
CA GLU A 106 1.31 -1.72 -1.22
C GLU A 106 1.70 -1.46 0.24
N ARG A 107 2.10 -0.22 0.58
CA ARG A 107 2.36 0.20 1.97
C ARG A 107 1.08 0.14 2.82
N TRP A 108 -0.03 0.63 2.28
CA TRP A 108 -1.33 0.54 2.94
C TRP A 108 -1.75 -0.91 3.15
N VAL A 109 -1.58 -1.80 2.17
CA VAL A 109 -1.88 -3.23 2.28
C VAL A 109 -1.15 -3.86 3.47
N LEU A 110 0.16 -3.63 3.58
CA LEU A 110 0.96 -4.19 4.67
C LEU A 110 0.57 -3.61 6.04
N GLY A 111 0.39 -2.29 6.14
CA GLY A 111 -0.08 -1.64 7.37
C GLY A 111 -1.45 -2.18 7.80
N ARG A 112 -2.39 -2.27 6.86
CA ARG A 112 -3.74 -2.77 7.14
C ARG A 112 -3.78 -4.24 7.55
N TRP A 113 -2.96 -5.08 6.93
CA TRP A 113 -2.81 -6.47 7.35
C TRP A 113 -2.36 -6.58 8.81
N VAL A 114 -1.39 -5.76 9.23
CA VAL A 114 -0.91 -5.74 10.63
C VAL A 114 -1.98 -5.22 11.58
N GLU A 115 -2.63 -4.10 11.26
CA GLU A 115 -3.74 -3.53 12.06
C GLU A 115 -4.87 -4.53 12.28
N THR A 116 -5.15 -5.41 11.32
CA THR A 116 -6.20 -6.45 11.42
C THR A 116 -5.72 -7.74 12.08
N GLY A 117 -4.54 -7.72 12.71
CA GLY A 117 -4.03 -8.79 13.55
C GLY A 117 -2.97 -9.69 12.90
N ALA A 118 -2.44 -9.34 11.73
CA ALA A 118 -1.37 -10.07 11.02
C ALA A 118 -1.66 -11.58 10.94
N LYS A 119 -2.89 -11.95 10.63
CA LYS A 119 -3.32 -13.35 10.56
C LYS A 119 -2.58 -14.07 9.43
N VAL A 120 -2.15 -15.30 9.70
CA VAL A 120 -1.52 -16.22 8.75
C VAL A 120 -2.26 -17.56 8.79
N PRO A 121 -2.10 -18.40 7.74
CA PRO A 121 -2.66 -19.77 7.72
C PRO A 121 -2.19 -20.62 8.89
#